data_3308f52685353bc2f6c46fcceab775b0
#
_entry.id   3308f52685353bc2f6c46fcceab775b0
#
_cell.length_a   1.000
_cell.length_b   1.000
_cell.length_c   1.000
_cell.angle_alpha   90.00
_cell.angle_beta   90.00
_cell.angle_gamma   90.00
#
_symmetry.space_group_name_H-M   'P 1'
#
loop_
_entity.id
_entity.type
_entity.pdbx_description
1 polymer ?
#
loop_
_entity_poly.entity_id
_entity_poly.type
_entity_poly.pdbx_seq_one_letter_code
_entity_poly.pdbx_strand_id
1 'polypeptide(L)'
;FILGFLTVANFIALIAGAQVAQAAADKPLNVLVLYADDWRHDTLGAAGNTIVKTPRLDALADQGMRFTQNCVTTSICGVSRACLYTGQWMSRNGCEGFNMFTTPWEQTYPGKLRENGYHVGHIGKWHNGKFPKQNYDFGRSYQGKHWFEGKDGKKIHVTQRNENDALEFLKTRPADKPFCLTLAFFATHAEDRHPDQFLPQPQSMKLYQDVTIPVAANATEESWQRLPSFFDEKNEGRNRWHWRFDTPEKYQTMMKNYYRLATEVDSTCGKVLDELKKQGVLDNTLVIFTTDNGYYHAEHGLADKWYPHQESIRVPLIIRDPRMPEKKHGSTNNDFTLSV
;
A
#
# COMPACT_ATOMS: atom_id res chain seq x y z
N PHE A 1 -12.05 62.54 -2.62
CA PHE A 1 -12.21 61.60 -3.79
C PHE A 1 -11.17 60.47 -3.80
N ILE A 2 -10.01 60.60 -3.16
CA ILE A 2 -8.94 59.57 -3.20
C ILE A 2 -9.16 58.45 -2.19
N LEU A 3 -9.85 58.71 -1.05
CA LEU A 3 -10.13 57.67 -0.03
C LEU A 3 -11.20 56.63 -0.47
N GLY A 4 -12.09 56.99 -1.37
CA GLY A 4 -13.16 56.07 -1.84
C GLY A 4 -12.67 54.98 -2.82
N PHE A 5 -11.61 55.28 -3.57
CA PHE A 5 -11.03 54.30 -4.55
C PHE A 5 -10.24 53.18 -3.87
N LEU A 6 -9.54 53.48 -2.77
CA LEU A 6 -8.75 52.49 -2.01
C LEU A 6 -9.64 51.46 -1.25
N THR A 7 -10.81 51.88 -0.79
CA THR A 7 -11.75 50.98 -0.09
C THR A 7 -12.47 50.03 -1.05
N VAL A 8 -12.83 50.46 -2.25
CA VAL A 8 -13.48 49.61 -3.25
C VAL A 8 -12.51 48.59 -3.82
N ALA A 9 -11.25 48.99 -4.10
CA ALA A 9 -10.22 48.06 -4.61
C ALA A 9 -9.89 46.96 -3.59
N ASN A 10 -9.79 47.29 -2.29
CA ASN A 10 -9.57 46.28 -1.24
C ASN A 10 -10.77 45.34 -1.05
N PHE A 11 -12.01 45.84 -1.22
CA PHE A 11 -13.21 45.01 -1.11
C PHE A 11 -13.32 44.04 -2.32
N ILE A 12 -12.99 44.47 -3.54
CA ILE A 12 -12.97 43.62 -4.73
C ILE A 12 -11.87 42.56 -4.62
N ALA A 13 -10.70 42.91 -4.10
CA ALA A 13 -9.62 41.94 -3.88
C ALA A 13 -9.96 40.90 -2.81
N LEU A 14 -10.68 41.30 -1.75
CA LEU A 14 -11.16 40.38 -0.70
C LEU A 14 -12.26 39.44 -1.24
N ILE A 15 -13.18 39.92 -2.04
CA ILE A 15 -14.25 39.12 -2.64
C ILE A 15 -13.64 38.15 -3.70
N ALA A 16 -12.72 38.62 -4.52
CA ALA A 16 -12.03 37.75 -5.49
C ALA A 16 -11.19 36.69 -4.77
N GLY A 17 -10.48 37.05 -3.69
CA GLY A 17 -9.75 36.10 -2.85
C GLY A 17 -10.66 35.07 -2.17
N ALA A 18 -11.81 35.49 -1.68
CA ALA A 18 -12.81 34.59 -1.06
C ALA A 18 -13.44 33.65 -2.10
N GLN A 19 -13.73 34.14 -3.32
CA GLN A 19 -14.27 33.30 -4.39
C GLN A 19 -13.26 32.30 -4.92
N VAL A 20 -11.97 32.66 -5.01
CA VAL A 20 -10.90 31.73 -5.40
C VAL A 20 -10.69 30.69 -4.31
N ALA A 21 -10.73 31.06 -3.03
CA ALA A 21 -10.64 30.15 -1.91
C ALA A 21 -11.85 29.19 -1.84
N GLN A 22 -13.06 29.69 -2.09
CA GLN A 22 -14.30 28.89 -2.16
C GLN A 22 -14.25 27.90 -3.34
N ALA A 23 -13.84 28.34 -4.54
CA ALA A 23 -13.71 27.48 -5.71
C ALA A 23 -12.63 26.41 -5.55
N ALA A 24 -11.58 26.66 -4.75
CA ALA A 24 -10.58 25.67 -4.39
C ALA A 24 -11.13 24.64 -3.37
N ALA A 25 -12.04 25.06 -2.47
CA ALA A 25 -12.69 24.18 -1.49
C ALA A 25 -13.73 23.22 -2.13
N ASP A 26 -14.28 23.58 -3.28
CA ASP A 26 -15.31 22.78 -3.97
C ASP A 26 -14.75 21.78 -5.01
N LYS A 27 -13.43 21.80 -5.25
CA LYS A 27 -12.82 20.88 -6.23
C LYS A 27 -12.72 19.47 -5.65
N PRO A 28 -13.29 18.43 -6.32
CA PRO A 28 -13.18 17.05 -5.85
C PRO A 28 -11.71 16.62 -5.68
N LEU A 29 -11.41 15.96 -4.56
CA LEU A 29 -10.07 15.44 -4.32
C LEU A 29 -9.74 14.30 -5.32
N ASN A 30 -8.53 14.28 -5.82
CA ASN A 30 -7.98 13.04 -6.36
C ASN A 30 -7.76 12.03 -5.22
N VAL A 31 -7.77 10.75 -5.56
CA VAL A 31 -7.52 9.66 -4.61
C VAL A 31 -6.38 8.79 -5.13
N LEU A 32 -5.33 8.65 -4.35
CA LEU A 32 -4.23 7.72 -4.61
C LEU A 32 -4.15 6.70 -3.48
N VAL A 33 -4.39 5.42 -3.81
CA VAL A 33 -4.23 4.31 -2.89
C VAL A 33 -2.94 3.57 -3.26
N LEU A 34 -1.92 3.69 -2.43
CA LEU A 34 -0.66 2.95 -2.49
C LEU A 34 -0.85 1.68 -1.65
N TYR A 35 -1.04 0.55 -2.31
CA TYR A 35 -1.49 -0.69 -1.68
C TYR A 35 -0.44 -1.79 -1.81
N ALA A 36 0.31 -2.02 -0.72
CA ALA A 36 1.34 -3.04 -0.66
C ALA A 36 0.72 -4.46 -0.52
N ASP A 37 1.57 -5.47 -0.45
CA ASP A 37 1.22 -6.88 -0.26
C ASP A 37 2.16 -7.48 0.78
N ASP A 38 1.62 -8.16 1.80
CA ASP A 38 2.42 -8.78 2.87
C ASP A 38 3.37 -7.80 3.59
N TRP A 39 2.89 -6.60 3.92
CA TRP A 39 3.70 -5.57 4.56
C TRP A 39 3.35 -5.42 6.04
N ARG A 40 4.25 -5.82 6.92
CA ARG A 40 4.02 -5.75 8.37
C ARG A 40 4.06 -4.30 8.89
N HIS A 41 3.25 -4.02 9.90
CA HIS A 41 3.04 -2.68 10.47
C HIS A 41 4.34 -1.96 10.92
N ASP A 42 5.37 -2.70 11.30
CA ASP A 42 6.67 -2.18 11.78
C ASP A 42 7.76 -2.19 10.69
N THR A 43 7.42 -2.47 9.44
CA THR A 43 8.35 -2.39 8.30
C THR A 43 8.39 -0.97 7.71
N LEU A 44 8.52 0.03 8.57
CA LEU A 44 8.59 1.46 8.24
C LEU A 44 9.55 2.18 9.20
N GLY A 45 10.36 3.11 8.68
CA GLY A 45 11.17 4.00 9.51
C GLY A 45 10.30 4.82 10.47
N ALA A 46 9.20 5.40 9.98
CA ALA A 46 8.21 6.13 10.77
C ALA A 46 7.54 5.28 11.87
N ALA A 47 7.58 3.95 11.77
CA ALA A 47 7.12 3.04 12.81
C ALA A 47 8.21 2.65 13.82
N GLY A 48 9.41 3.21 13.71
CA GLY A 48 10.55 2.96 14.60
C GLY A 48 11.52 1.89 14.11
N ASN A 49 11.36 1.36 12.89
CA ASN A 49 12.34 0.42 12.32
C ASN A 49 13.60 1.18 11.90
N THR A 50 14.71 0.90 12.57
CA THR A 50 16.00 1.60 12.33
C THR A 50 16.81 0.98 11.18
N ILE A 51 16.39 -0.16 10.64
CA ILE A 51 17.11 -0.93 9.62
C ILE A 51 16.52 -0.69 8.24
N VAL A 52 15.22 -0.95 8.05
CA VAL A 52 14.57 -0.77 6.75
C VAL A 52 14.61 0.69 6.31
N LYS A 53 14.82 0.92 5.02
CA LYS A 53 14.89 2.27 4.44
C LYS A 53 13.60 2.58 3.68
N THR A 54 12.76 3.42 4.29
CA THR A 54 11.49 3.87 3.72
C THR A 54 11.32 5.39 3.76
N PRO A 55 12.35 6.17 3.30
CA PRO A 55 12.36 7.62 3.49
C PRO A 55 11.19 8.35 2.81
N ARG A 56 10.61 7.78 1.76
CA ARG A 56 9.51 8.41 1.02
C ARG A 56 8.17 8.21 1.73
N LEU A 57 7.95 7.03 2.30
CA LEU A 57 6.78 6.73 3.13
C LEU A 57 6.90 7.41 4.50
N ASP A 58 8.11 7.53 5.04
CA ASP A 58 8.36 8.29 6.27
C ASP A 58 8.01 9.78 6.05
N ALA A 59 8.45 10.37 4.93
CA ALA A 59 8.07 11.74 4.57
C ALA A 59 6.55 11.89 4.30
N LEU A 60 5.88 10.85 3.80
CA LEU A 60 4.42 10.85 3.67
C LEU A 60 3.74 10.85 5.05
N ALA A 61 4.28 10.10 6.01
CA ALA A 61 3.80 10.11 7.40
C ALA A 61 3.98 11.47 8.07
N ASP A 62 5.12 12.14 7.84
CA ASP A 62 5.39 13.49 8.33
C ASP A 62 4.44 14.55 7.75
N GLN A 63 3.92 14.34 6.55
CA GLN A 63 2.94 15.22 5.88
C GLN A 63 1.49 14.82 6.13
N GLY A 64 1.27 13.70 6.79
CA GLY A 64 -0.04 13.12 7.05
C GLY A 64 -0.22 12.69 8.49
N MET A 65 -0.97 11.63 8.67
CA MET A 65 -1.19 10.96 9.95
C MET A 65 -0.93 9.47 9.80
N ARG A 66 -0.19 8.89 10.75
CA ARG A 66 0.04 7.44 10.86
C ARG A 66 -0.89 6.83 11.90
N PHE A 67 -1.56 5.75 11.54
CA PHE A 67 -2.44 4.98 12.43
C PHE A 67 -1.64 3.79 12.96
N THR A 68 -1.50 3.70 14.28
CA THR A 68 -0.62 2.71 14.92
C THR A 68 -1.31 1.38 15.19
N GLN A 69 -2.65 1.35 15.23
CA GLN A 69 -3.47 0.18 15.57
C GLN A 69 -4.44 -0.17 14.43
N ASN A 70 -3.98 -0.07 13.18
CA ASN A 70 -4.80 -0.47 12.05
C ASN A 70 -4.66 -1.98 11.80
N CYS A 71 -5.79 -2.67 11.70
CA CYS A 71 -5.84 -4.11 11.44
C CYS A 71 -6.70 -4.43 10.22
N VAL A 72 -6.30 -5.45 9.47
CA VAL A 72 -7.19 -6.08 8.51
C VAL A 72 -8.16 -7.02 9.23
N THR A 73 -9.36 -7.16 8.70
CA THR A 73 -10.39 -8.02 9.31
C THR A 73 -10.15 -9.50 9.03
N THR A 74 -9.44 -9.79 7.95
CA THR A 74 -9.05 -11.15 7.56
C THR A 74 -7.75 -11.08 6.78
N SER A 75 -6.69 -11.72 7.30
CA SER A 75 -5.36 -11.68 6.70
C SER A 75 -5.18 -12.71 5.58
N ILE A 76 -6.03 -12.62 4.57
CA ILE A 76 -5.99 -13.39 3.32
C ILE A 76 -6.11 -12.40 2.17
N CYS A 77 -5.10 -12.33 1.30
CA CYS A 77 -4.98 -11.28 0.28
C CYS A 77 -6.27 -11.02 -0.50
N GLY A 78 -6.90 -12.05 -1.10
CA GLY A 78 -8.14 -11.89 -1.85
C GLY A 78 -9.29 -11.37 -1.01
N VAL A 79 -9.44 -11.90 0.20
CA VAL A 79 -10.50 -11.51 1.14
C VAL A 79 -10.31 -10.07 1.63
N SER A 80 -9.10 -9.73 2.09
CA SER A 80 -8.79 -8.37 2.53
C SER A 80 -8.96 -7.35 1.40
N ARG A 81 -8.55 -7.69 0.18
CA ARG A 81 -8.77 -6.85 -1.00
C ARG A 81 -10.26 -6.68 -1.30
N ALA A 82 -11.07 -7.72 -1.16
CA ALA A 82 -12.53 -7.61 -1.28
C ALA A 82 -13.12 -6.67 -0.23
N CYS A 83 -12.66 -6.74 1.03
CA CYS A 83 -13.08 -5.83 2.10
C CYS A 83 -12.73 -4.38 1.71
N LEU A 84 -11.49 -4.10 1.29
CA LEU A 84 -11.09 -2.76 0.85
C LEU A 84 -11.95 -2.25 -0.31
N TYR A 85 -12.21 -3.08 -1.34
CA TYR A 85 -12.98 -2.63 -2.50
C TYR A 85 -14.44 -2.35 -2.18
N THR A 86 -15.01 -3.02 -1.19
CA THR A 86 -16.45 -2.96 -0.88
C THR A 86 -16.77 -2.08 0.33
N GLY A 87 -15.78 -1.77 1.19
CA GLY A 87 -16.04 -1.16 2.49
C GLY A 87 -16.86 -2.09 3.41
N GLN A 88 -16.74 -3.41 3.24
CA GLN A 88 -17.57 -4.38 3.96
C GLN A 88 -16.73 -5.55 4.48
N TRP A 89 -17.12 -6.06 5.65
CA TRP A 89 -16.57 -7.27 6.22
C TRP A 89 -16.78 -8.49 5.30
N MET A 90 -15.89 -9.47 5.41
CA MET A 90 -15.97 -10.74 4.69
C MET A 90 -17.37 -11.39 4.77
N SER A 91 -17.94 -11.46 5.97
CA SER A 91 -19.27 -12.02 6.21
C SER A 91 -20.42 -11.29 5.52
N ARG A 92 -20.20 -10.02 5.11
CA ARG A 92 -21.19 -9.20 4.40
C ARG A 92 -20.98 -9.21 2.89
N ASN A 93 -19.72 -9.13 2.44
CA ASN A 93 -19.42 -9.13 1.00
C ASN A 93 -19.37 -10.53 0.39
N GLY A 94 -19.40 -11.59 1.22
CA GLY A 94 -19.43 -12.98 0.79
C GLY A 94 -18.13 -13.52 0.19
N CYS A 95 -17.04 -12.75 0.21
CA CYS A 95 -15.74 -13.20 -0.31
C CYS A 95 -14.96 -13.93 0.79
N GLU A 96 -15.19 -15.22 0.93
CA GLU A 96 -14.61 -16.07 1.98
C GLU A 96 -13.29 -16.75 1.55
N GLY A 97 -12.82 -16.53 0.34
CA GLY A 97 -11.61 -17.15 -0.18
C GLY A 97 -11.13 -16.55 -1.49
N PHE A 98 -10.12 -17.18 -2.09
CA PHE A 98 -9.58 -16.75 -3.37
C PHE A 98 -10.59 -16.92 -4.50
N ASN A 99 -10.64 -15.94 -5.40
CA ASN A 99 -11.51 -15.94 -6.60
C ASN A 99 -13.02 -15.99 -6.29
N MET A 100 -13.44 -15.63 -5.10
CA MET A 100 -14.83 -15.61 -4.66
C MET A 100 -15.47 -14.21 -4.64
N PHE A 101 -14.81 -13.22 -5.21
CA PHE A 101 -15.31 -11.85 -5.25
C PHE A 101 -16.45 -11.72 -6.28
N THR A 102 -17.68 -11.59 -5.79
CA THR A 102 -18.91 -11.53 -6.59
C THR A 102 -19.67 -10.21 -6.44
N THR A 103 -19.17 -9.30 -5.60
CA THR A 103 -19.80 -7.98 -5.42
C THR A 103 -19.86 -7.24 -6.75
N PRO A 104 -21.04 -6.71 -7.13
CA PRO A 104 -21.19 -5.90 -8.34
C PRO A 104 -20.23 -4.72 -8.34
N TRP A 105 -19.67 -4.39 -9.51
CA TRP A 105 -18.71 -3.31 -9.67
C TRP A 105 -19.19 -1.98 -9.09
N GLU A 106 -20.44 -1.66 -9.32
CA GLU A 106 -21.11 -0.42 -8.90
C GLU A 106 -21.18 -0.25 -7.37
N GLN A 107 -20.96 -1.34 -6.64
CA GLN A 107 -20.92 -1.34 -5.17
C GLN A 107 -19.50 -1.22 -4.62
N THR A 108 -18.49 -1.19 -5.48
CA THR A 108 -17.09 -0.98 -5.08
C THR A 108 -16.74 0.50 -5.03
N TYR A 109 -15.72 0.88 -4.22
CA TYR A 109 -15.31 2.29 -4.16
C TYR A 109 -14.85 2.85 -5.53
N PRO A 110 -14.10 2.11 -6.39
CA PRO A 110 -13.76 2.63 -7.71
C PRO A 110 -15.00 2.78 -8.60
N GLY A 111 -15.96 1.85 -8.51
CA GLY A 111 -17.23 1.94 -9.22
C GLY A 111 -18.02 3.19 -8.83
N LYS A 112 -18.14 3.43 -7.51
CA LYS A 112 -18.80 4.64 -6.98
C LYS A 112 -18.10 5.93 -7.42
N LEU A 113 -16.78 5.96 -7.39
CA LEU A 113 -16.05 7.13 -7.85
C LEU A 113 -16.23 7.36 -9.36
N ARG A 114 -16.22 6.30 -10.16
CA ARG A 114 -16.45 6.40 -11.61
C ARG A 114 -17.85 6.93 -11.93
N GLU A 115 -18.90 6.46 -11.25
CA GLU A 115 -20.27 6.99 -11.34
C GLU A 115 -20.31 8.51 -11.04
N ASN A 116 -19.41 8.99 -10.17
CA ASN A 116 -19.28 10.40 -9.81
C ASN A 116 -18.25 11.17 -10.65
N GLY A 117 -17.92 10.68 -11.84
CA GLY A 117 -17.13 11.40 -12.83
C GLY A 117 -15.61 11.26 -12.69
N TYR A 118 -15.12 10.43 -11.79
CA TYR A 118 -13.68 10.17 -11.65
C TYR A 118 -13.13 9.34 -12.80
N HIS A 119 -11.90 9.66 -13.21
CA HIS A 119 -11.09 8.79 -14.06
C HIS A 119 -10.43 7.72 -13.18
N VAL A 120 -10.83 6.44 -13.33
CA VAL A 120 -10.41 5.40 -12.41
C VAL A 120 -9.33 4.50 -13.01
N GLY A 121 -8.26 4.27 -12.23
CA GLY A 121 -7.14 3.40 -12.58
C GLY A 121 -6.89 2.28 -11.57
N HIS A 122 -6.48 1.11 -12.08
CA HIS A 122 -5.92 0.03 -11.28
C HIS A 122 -4.64 -0.49 -11.93
N ILE A 123 -3.58 -0.61 -11.14
CA ILE A 123 -2.27 -1.09 -11.57
C ILE A 123 -1.77 -2.14 -10.60
N GLY A 124 -1.37 -3.31 -11.10
CA GLY A 124 -0.71 -4.36 -10.33
C GLY A 124 -1.63 -5.48 -9.84
N LYS A 125 -1.44 -5.92 -8.59
CA LYS A 125 -2.10 -7.12 -8.05
C LYS A 125 -3.60 -6.90 -7.82
N TRP A 126 -4.42 -7.72 -8.49
CA TRP A 126 -5.87 -7.77 -8.29
C TRP A 126 -6.29 -8.82 -7.26
N HIS A 127 -5.97 -10.08 -7.53
CA HIS A 127 -6.16 -11.27 -6.69
C HIS A 127 -7.61 -11.55 -6.23
N ASN A 128 -8.59 -11.08 -7.00
CA ASN A 128 -10.03 -11.30 -6.77
C ASN A 128 -10.70 -11.93 -7.99
N GLY A 129 -10.13 -13.02 -8.51
CA GLY A 129 -10.59 -13.68 -9.71
C GLY A 129 -10.23 -12.92 -10.99
N LYS A 130 -11.10 -12.97 -12.00
CA LYS A 130 -10.85 -12.29 -13.27
C LYS A 130 -10.84 -10.78 -13.10
N PHE A 131 -9.76 -10.14 -13.53
CA PHE A 131 -9.64 -8.69 -13.47
C PHE A 131 -10.67 -8.01 -14.40
N PRO A 132 -11.55 -7.13 -13.87
CA PRO A 132 -12.60 -6.49 -14.64
C PRO A 132 -12.06 -5.28 -15.42
N LYS A 133 -11.14 -5.51 -16.36
CA LYS A 133 -10.40 -4.48 -17.08
C LYS A 133 -11.31 -3.42 -17.73
N GLN A 134 -12.47 -3.84 -18.25
CA GLN A 134 -13.44 -2.97 -18.93
C GLN A 134 -14.09 -1.94 -18.00
N ASN A 135 -14.01 -2.16 -16.70
CA ASN A 135 -14.59 -1.25 -15.69
C ASN A 135 -13.64 -0.12 -15.29
N TYR A 136 -12.37 -0.23 -15.67
CA TYR A 136 -11.35 0.78 -15.41
C TYR A 136 -11.06 1.58 -16.69
N ASP A 137 -10.84 2.89 -16.55
CA ASP A 137 -10.36 3.74 -17.63
C ASP A 137 -8.88 3.42 -17.95
N PHE A 138 -8.12 3.03 -16.91
CA PHE A 138 -6.75 2.53 -17.01
C PHE A 138 -6.60 1.26 -16.16
N GLY A 139 -6.62 0.08 -16.78
CA GLY A 139 -6.58 -1.20 -16.08
C GLY A 139 -5.40 -2.06 -16.52
N ARG A 140 -4.46 -2.31 -15.59
CA ARG A 140 -3.31 -3.23 -15.79
C ARG A 140 -3.15 -4.13 -14.57
N SER A 141 -3.43 -5.43 -14.73
CA SER A 141 -3.26 -6.40 -13.64
C SER A 141 -2.13 -7.37 -13.95
N TYR A 142 -1.24 -7.55 -12.97
CA TYR A 142 -0.14 -8.51 -12.98
C TYR A 142 0.29 -8.82 -11.54
N GLN A 143 0.67 -10.08 -11.30
CA GLN A 143 1.03 -10.58 -9.96
C GLN A 143 1.73 -11.93 -10.06
N GLY A 144 2.20 -12.46 -8.94
CA GLY A 144 2.72 -13.82 -8.79
C GLY A 144 4.19 -13.98 -9.14
N LYS A 145 4.84 -12.92 -9.67
CA LYS A 145 6.27 -12.90 -9.99
C LYS A 145 6.88 -11.54 -9.68
N HIS A 146 8.17 -11.53 -9.35
CA HIS A 146 8.94 -10.29 -9.26
C HIS A 146 9.48 -9.84 -10.62
N TRP A 147 9.78 -10.78 -11.51
CA TRP A 147 10.35 -10.50 -12.82
C TRP A 147 9.43 -10.94 -13.95
N PHE A 148 9.17 -10.05 -14.88
CA PHE A 148 8.37 -10.28 -16.09
C PHE A 148 9.23 -10.08 -17.32
N GLU A 149 8.96 -10.83 -18.39
CA GLU A 149 9.54 -10.58 -19.71
C GLU A 149 8.78 -9.46 -20.40
N GLY A 150 9.50 -8.44 -20.84
CA GLY A 150 8.98 -7.39 -21.70
C GLY A 150 8.83 -7.86 -23.16
N LYS A 151 8.12 -7.08 -23.97
CA LYS A 151 7.94 -7.37 -25.41
C LYS A 151 9.24 -7.39 -26.21
N ASP A 152 10.28 -6.76 -25.67
CA ASP A 152 11.63 -6.67 -26.25
C ASP A 152 12.57 -7.78 -25.74
N GLY A 153 12.04 -8.78 -25.03
CA GLY A 153 12.80 -9.86 -24.40
C GLY A 153 13.58 -9.44 -23.15
N LYS A 154 13.54 -8.18 -22.75
CA LYS A 154 14.19 -7.72 -21.52
C LYS A 154 13.30 -8.00 -20.32
N LYS A 155 13.95 -8.37 -19.21
CA LYS A 155 13.25 -8.54 -17.94
C LYS A 155 12.97 -7.19 -17.29
N ILE A 156 11.74 -7.00 -16.79
CA ILE A 156 11.34 -5.85 -15.99
C ILE A 156 10.90 -6.33 -14.61
N HIS A 157 11.40 -5.68 -13.57
CA HIS A 157 10.98 -5.96 -12.21
C HIS A 157 9.58 -5.42 -11.95
N VAL A 158 8.80 -6.10 -11.10
CA VAL A 158 7.40 -5.74 -10.81
C VAL A 158 7.25 -4.32 -10.26
N THR A 159 8.15 -3.86 -9.37
CA THR A 159 8.12 -2.49 -8.85
C THR A 159 8.42 -1.46 -9.92
N GLN A 160 9.37 -1.73 -10.84
CA GLN A 160 9.64 -0.86 -11.98
C GLN A 160 8.46 -0.81 -12.95
N ARG A 161 7.78 -1.92 -13.14
CA ARG A 161 6.55 -1.96 -13.95
C ARG A 161 5.43 -1.16 -13.30
N ASN A 162 5.25 -1.29 -11.98
CA ASN A 162 4.31 -0.47 -11.21
C ASN A 162 4.59 1.02 -11.39
N GLU A 163 5.87 1.44 -11.29
CA GLU A 163 6.31 2.82 -11.50
C GLU A 163 5.96 3.31 -12.90
N ASN A 164 6.41 2.58 -13.93
CA ASN A 164 6.16 2.96 -15.33
C ASN A 164 4.67 3.12 -15.63
N ASP A 165 3.86 2.16 -15.19
CA ASP A 165 2.41 2.18 -15.42
C ASP A 165 1.72 3.32 -14.64
N ALA A 166 2.17 3.63 -13.43
CA ALA A 166 1.63 4.74 -12.63
C ALA A 166 1.98 6.11 -13.24
N LEU A 167 3.22 6.29 -13.69
CA LEU A 167 3.63 7.52 -14.38
C LEU A 167 2.90 7.67 -15.72
N GLU A 168 2.67 6.60 -16.46
CA GLU A 168 1.86 6.63 -17.69
C GLU A 168 0.40 7.03 -17.39
N PHE A 169 -0.22 6.45 -16.35
CA PHE A 169 -1.56 6.86 -15.91
C PHE A 169 -1.61 8.36 -15.63
N LEU A 170 -0.68 8.87 -14.82
CA LEU A 170 -0.63 10.29 -14.46
C LEU A 170 -0.40 11.20 -15.68
N LYS A 171 0.34 10.75 -16.68
CA LYS A 171 0.61 11.49 -17.92
C LYS A 171 -0.59 11.49 -18.87
N THR A 172 -1.36 10.39 -18.91
CA THR A 172 -2.39 10.18 -19.94
C THR A 172 -3.82 10.45 -19.46
N ARG A 173 -4.04 10.57 -18.14
CA ARG A 173 -5.35 10.89 -17.58
C ARG A 173 -5.87 12.25 -18.05
N PRO A 174 -7.18 12.45 -18.18
CA PRO A 174 -7.77 13.77 -18.42
C PRO A 174 -7.41 14.75 -17.28
N ALA A 175 -6.92 15.93 -17.64
CA ALA A 175 -6.52 16.94 -16.63
C ALA A 175 -7.72 17.65 -15.97
N ASP A 176 -8.86 17.64 -16.62
CA ASP A 176 -10.12 18.26 -16.20
C ASP A 176 -10.99 17.37 -15.30
N LYS A 177 -10.61 16.10 -15.12
CA LYS A 177 -11.34 15.17 -14.25
C LYS A 177 -10.54 14.84 -12.98
N PRO A 178 -11.21 14.67 -11.84
CA PRO A 178 -10.59 14.04 -10.68
C PRO A 178 -10.25 12.59 -11.02
N PHE A 179 -9.23 12.05 -10.38
CA PHE A 179 -8.85 10.65 -10.58
C PHE A 179 -8.88 9.85 -9.28
N CYS A 180 -9.05 8.54 -9.43
CA CYS A 180 -8.78 7.56 -8.40
C CYS A 180 -7.84 6.50 -8.97
N LEU A 181 -6.62 6.40 -8.41
CA LEU A 181 -5.66 5.38 -8.78
C LEU A 181 -5.41 4.44 -7.60
N THR A 182 -5.62 3.13 -7.82
CA THR A 182 -5.13 2.08 -6.94
C THR A 182 -3.84 1.52 -7.53
N LEU A 183 -2.71 1.81 -6.90
CA LEU A 183 -1.41 1.24 -7.23
C LEU A 183 -1.14 0.08 -6.26
N ALA A 184 -1.47 -1.13 -6.72
CA ALA A 184 -1.43 -2.35 -5.93
C ALA A 184 -0.15 -3.14 -6.24
N PHE A 185 0.81 -3.08 -5.33
CA PHE A 185 2.08 -3.79 -5.47
C PHE A 185 1.90 -5.31 -5.27
N PHE A 186 2.74 -6.10 -5.91
CA PHE A 186 2.98 -7.49 -5.55
C PHE A 186 4.10 -7.62 -4.51
N ALA A 187 5.11 -6.77 -4.55
CA ALA A 187 6.10 -6.67 -3.49
C ALA A 187 5.45 -6.03 -2.24
N THR A 188 5.69 -6.56 -1.06
CA THR A 188 6.78 -7.45 -0.62
C THR A 188 6.44 -8.96 -0.59
N HIS A 189 5.34 -9.40 -1.19
CA HIS A 189 4.94 -10.81 -1.23
C HIS A 189 6.05 -11.69 -1.82
N ALA A 190 6.26 -12.87 -1.27
CA ALA A 190 7.19 -13.86 -1.80
C ALA A 190 6.71 -14.42 -3.15
N GLU A 191 7.63 -14.72 -4.06
CA GLU A 191 7.35 -15.56 -5.23
C GLU A 191 7.40 -17.03 -4.80
N ASP A 192 6.26 -17.55 -4.36
CA ASP A 192 6.13 -18.92 -3.86
C ASP A 192 6.68 -19.93 -4.89
N ARG A 193 7.34 -20.96 -4.42
CA ARG A 193 8.03 -22.01 -5.21
C ARG A 193 9.32 -21.56 -5.90
N HIS A 194 9.70 -20.27 -5.88
CA HIS A 194 11.02 -19.86 -6.30
C HIS A 194 12.01 -20.12 -5.16
N PRO A 195 13.22 -20.70 -5.40
CA PRO A 195 14.17 -20.98 -4.33
C PRO A 195 14.53 -19.76 -3.48
N ASP A 196 14.70 -18.60 -4.12
CA ASP A 196 15.08 -17.36 -3.45
C ASP A 196 13.89 -16.58 -2.92
N GLN A 197 12.65 -16.94 -3.29
CA GLN A 197 11.36 -16.38 -2.85
C GLN A 197 11.21 -14.85 -2.96
N PHE A 198 12.15 -14.08 -2.48
CA PHE A 198 12.21 -12.62 -2.59
C PHE A 198 13.33 -12.24 -3.56
N LEU A 199 12.96 -11.66 -4.71
CA LEU A 199 13.90 -11.39 -5.80
C LEU A 199 13.97 -9.89 -6.09
N PRO A 200 14.73 -9.12 -5.28
CA PRO A 200 14.89 -7.68 -5.50
C PRO A 200 15.68 -7.38 -6.77
N GLN A 201 15.67 -6.11 -7.15
CA GLN A 201 16.44 -5.61 -8.29
C GLN A 201 17.95 -5.63 -7.98
N PRO A 202 18.85 -5.84 -8.99
CA PRO A 202 20.29 -5.92 -8.78
C PRO A 202 20.87 -4.70 -8.05
N GLN A 203 20.37 -3.49 -8.34
CA GLN A 203 20.84 -2.27 -7.68
C GLN A 203 20.52 -2.22 -6.18
N SER A 204 19.49 -2.95 -5.74
CA SER A 204 19.08 -3.03 -4.33
C SER A 204 19.93 -4.02 -3.53
N MET A 205 20.67 -4.91 -4.20
CA MET A 205 21.46 -5.96 -3.52
C MET A 205 22.55 -5.42 -2.61
N LYS A 206 23.04 -4.19 -2.85
CA LYS A 206 24.00 -3.51 -1.98
C LYS A 206 23.40 -3.04 -0.64
N LEU A 207 22.07 -2.93 -0.55
CA LEU A 207 21.40 -2.54 0.70
C LEU A 207 21.45 -3.69 1.71
N TYR A 208 21.66 -3.35 2.97
CA TYR A 208 21.63 -4.27 4.12
C TYR A 208 22.72 -5.37 4.11
N GLN A 209 23.80 -5.26 3.31
CA GLN A 209 24.87 -6.28 3.25
C GLN A 209 25.52 -6.47 4.62
N ASP A 210 25.89 -5.35 5.27
CA ASP A 210 26.65 -5.33 6.52
C ASP A 210 25.75 -5.21 7.77
N VAL A 211 24.44 -5.48 7.61
CA VAL A 211 23.48 -5.41 8.72
C VAL A 211 23.07 -6.83 9.12
N THR A 212 23.01 -7.08 10.42
CA THR A 212 22.33 -8.25 10.98
C THR A 212 20.93 -7.85 11.39
N ILE A 213 19.91 -8.50 10.80
CA ILE A 213 18.51 -8.26 11.15
C ILE A 213 18.18 -9.08 12.40
N PRO A 214 17.73 -8.45 13.50
CA PRO A 214 17.41 -9.15 14.72
C PRO A 214 16.24 -10.12 14.51
N VAL A 215 16.32 -11.27 15.13
CA VAL A 215 15.25 -12.26 15.17
C VAL A 215 14.29 -11.87 16.30
N ALA A 216 12.99 -12.02 16.08
CA ALA A 216 11.99 -11.72 17.09
C ALA A 216 12.14 -12.64 18.32
N ALA A 217 11.89 -12.12 19.53
CA ALA A 217 12.05 -12.86 20.77
C ALA A 217 11.13 -14.11 20.87
N ASN A 218 10.01 -14.09 20.16
CA ASN A 218 9.05 -15.20 20.09
C ASN A 218 9.25 -16.11 18.83
N ALA A 219 10.32 -15.93 18.10
CA ALA A 219 10.71 -16.82 16.99
C ALA A 219 11.50 -18.03 17.54
N THR A 220 10.91 -18.79 18.44
CA THR A 220 11.52 -19.92 19.14
C THR A 220 10.69 -21.18 19.00
N GLU A 221 11.33 -22.35 19.16
CA GLU A 221 10.64 -23.65 19.20
C GLU A 221 9.63 -23.71 20.35
N GLU A 222 9.95 -23.14 21.51
CA GLU A 222 9.03 -23.03 22.65
C GLU A 222 7.74 -22.28 22.27
N SER A 223 7.88 -21.17 21.54
CA SER A 223 6.72 -20.39 21.07
C SER A 223 5.86 -21.15 20.07
N TRP A 224 6.48 -21.96 19.21
CA TRP A 224 5.78 -22.87 18.31
C TRP A 224 5.00 -23.94 19.07
N GLN A 225 5.62 -24.58 20.04
CA GLN A 225 4.98 -25.64 20.83
C GLN A 225 3.82 -25.15 21.72
N ARG A 226 3.74 -23.86 22.01
CA ARG A 226 2.60 -23.24 22.73
C ARG A 226 1.38 -22.99 21.87
N LEU A 227 1.50 -23.11 20.55
CA LEU A 227 0.36 -22.95 19.67
C LEU A 227 -0.66 -24.08 19.87
N PRO A 228 -1.96 -23.83 19.59
CA PRO A 228 -2.98 -24.87 19.63
C PRO A 228 -2.64 -26.08 18.75
N SER A 229 -3.11 -27.24 19.09
CA SER A 229 -2.75 -28.53 18.46
C SER A 229 -3.08 -28.66 16.97
N PHE A 230 -3.91 -27.76 16.42
CA PHE A 230 -4.15 -27.69 14.99
C PHE A 230 -3.00 -27.03 14.19
N PHE A 231 -2.02 -26.41 14.88
CA PHE A 231 -0.74 -26.03 14.29
C PHE A 231 0.20 -27.24 14.39
N ASP A 232 0.26 -28.02 13.37
CA ASP A 232 1.18 -29.16 13.24
C ASP A 232 2.22 -28.92 12.15
N GLU A 233 3.16 -29.84 11.98
CA GLU A 233 4.22 -29.73 10.96
C GLU A 233 3.70 -29.72 9.50
N LYS A 234 2.42 -30.03 9.25
CA LYS A 234 1.76 -29.92 7.94
C LYS A 234 1.10 -28.56 7.74
N ASN A 235 1.09 -27.74 8.78
CA ASN A 235 0.55 -26.39 8.70
C ASN A 235 1.27 -25.56 7.64
N GLU A 236 0.51 -24.82 6.81
CA GLU A 236 1.09 -24.04 5.69
C GLU A 236 2.08 -22.97 6.17
N GLY A 237 1.79 -22.28 7.27
CA GLY A 237 2.70 -21.29 7.86
C GLY A 237 4.01 -21.92 8.35
N ARG A 238 3.94 -23.15 8.90
CA ARG A 238 5.11 -23.92 9.34
C ARG A 238 5.94 -24.41 8.14
N ASN A 239 5.29 -24.95 7.11
CA ASN A 239 5.95 -25.34 5.86
C ASN A 239 6.73 -24.19 5.25
N ARG A 240 6.12 -23.01 5.21
CA ARG A 240 6.75 -21.80 4.67
C ARG A 240 7.86 -21.25 5.57
N TRP A 241 7.75 -21.45 6.88
CA TRP A 241 8.84 -21.14 7.80
C TRP A 241 10.07 -22.00 7.49
N HIS A 242 9.92 -23.29 7.21
CA HIS A 242 11.02 -24.17 6.77
C HIS A 242 11.66 -23.69 5.45
N TRP A 243 10.89 -23.11 4.57
CA TRP A 243 11.45 -22.58 3.31
C TRP A 243 12.26 -21.30 3.54
N ARG A 244 11.93 -20.49 4.54
CA ARG A 244 12.41 -19.11 4.67
C ARG A 244 13.26 -18.83 5.90
N PHE A 245 13.00 -19.50 7.03
CA PHE A 245 13.45 -18.99 8.33
C PHE A 245 14.03 -20.08 9.25
N ASP A 246 14.12 -21.34 8.84
CA ASP A 246 14.52 -22.47 9.70
C ASP A 246 16.00 -22.50 10.05
N THR A 247 16.84 -21.69 9.38
CA THR A 247 18.24 -21.45 9.76
C THR A 247 18.56 -19.96 9.84
N PRO A 248 19.57 -19.57 10.64
CA PRO A 248 19.99 -18.17 10.74
C PRO A 248 20.38 -17.56 9.38
N GLU A 249 21.03 -18.31 8.51
CA GLU A 249 21.47 -17.88 7.19
C GLU A 249 20.27 -17.60 6.26
N LYS A 250 19.29 -18.53 6.24
CA LYS A 250 18.05 -18.34 5.49
C LYS A 250 17.30 -17.11 6.02
N TYR A 251 17.14 -16.99 7.34
CA TYR A 251 16.49 -15.82 7.94
C TYR A 251 17.12 -14.51 7.48
N GLN A 252 18.47 -14.40 7.60
CA GLN A 252 19.16 -13.18 7.17
C GLN A 252 18.98 -12.91 5.69
N THR A 253 19.08 -13.93 4.83
CA THR A 253 18.93 -13.78 3.39
C THR A 253 17.50 -13.33 3.02
N MET A 254 16.50 -14.01 3.54
CA MET A 254 15.08 -13.73 3.25
C MET A 254 14.67 -12.35 3.77
N MET A 255 15.03 -12.02 5.01
CA MET A 255 14.70 -10.73 5.60
C MET A 255 15.39 -9.55 4.92
N LYS A 256 16.67 -9.71 4.53
CA LYS A 256 17.37 -8.68 3.76
C LYS A 256 16.71 -8.45 2.40
N ASN A 257 16.30 -9.53 1.72
CA ASN A 257 15.61 -9.42 0.43
C ASN A 257 14.20 -8.83 0.57
N TYR A 258 13.46 -9.19 1.62
CA TYR A 258 12.18 -8.58 1.95
C TYR A 258 12.32 -7.07 2.18
N TYR A 259 13.32 -6.62 2.95
CA TYR A 259 13.58 -5.19 3.17
C TYR A 259 14.05 -4.46 1.90
N ARG A 260 14.79 -5.14 1.00
CA ARG A 260 15.15 -4.60 -0.32
C ARG A 260 13.92 -4.32 -1.16
N LEU A 261 12.98 -5.28 -1.21
CA LEU A 261 11.70 -5.11 -1.90
C LEU A 261 10.86 -3.97 -1.27
N ALA A 262 10.83 -3.86 0.06
CA ALA A 262 10.17 -2.75 0.74
C ALA A 262 10.75 -1.40 0.34
N THR A 263 12.08 -1.28 0.28
CA THR A 263 12.76 -0.05 -0.16
C THR A 263 12.46 0.28 -1.63
N GLU A 264 12.30 -0.73 -2.49
CA GLU A 264 11.92 -0.54 -3.88
C GLU A 264 10.48 -0.03 -4.04
N VAL A 265 9.55 -0.55 -3.23
CA VAL A 265 8.17 -0.04 -3.16
C VAL A 265 8.16 1.41 -2.67
N ASP A 266 8.91 1.71 -1.60
CA ASP A 266 9.07 3.08 -1.08
C ASP A 266 9.57 4.04 -2.16
N SER A 267 10.60 3.64 -2.91
CA SER A 267 11.15 4.43 -4.02
C SER A 267 10.10 4.70 -5.10
N THR A 268 9.32 3.69 -5.47
CA THR A 268 8.24 3.83 -6.46
C THR A 268 7.15 4.76 -5.96
N CYS A 269 6.72 4.62 -4.69
CA CYS A 269 5.76 5.53 -4.06
C CYS A 269 6.26 6.97 -4.13
N GLY A 270 7.55 7.20 -3.81
CA GLY A 270 8.17 8.51 -3.88
C GLY A 270 8.12 9.14 -5.27
N LYS A 271 8.45 8.38 -6.32
CA LYS A 271 8.41 8.89 -7.70
C LYS A 271 7.00 9.25 -8.17
N VAL A 272 6.00 8.48 -7.76
CA VAL A 272 4.59 8.79 -8.03
C VAL A 272 4.17 10.07 -7.33
N LEU A 273 4.55 10.27 -6.07
CA LEU A 273 4.28 11.50 -5.32
C LEU A 273 5.00 12.71 -5.91
N ASP A 274 6.25 12.54 -6.35
CA ASP A 274 7.02 13.59 -7.02
C ASP A 274 6.35 14.02 -8.35
N GLU A 275 5.82 13.07 -9.12
CA GLU A 275 5.08 13.39 -10.34
C GLU A 275 3.76 14.14 -10.06
N LEU A 276 3.02 13.77 -9.00
CA LEU A 276 1.84 14.53 -8.56
C LEU A 276 2.21 15.97 -8.15
N LYS A 277 3.31 16.14 -7.43
CA LYS A 277 3.84 17.46 -7.06
C LYS A 277 4.22 18.28 -8.29
N LYS A 278 4.94 17.67 -9.23
CA LYS A 278 5.34 18.29 -10.49
C LYS A 278 4.15 18.74 -11.34
N GLN A 279 3.05 17.97 -11.32
CA GLN A 279 1.81 18.33 -12.00
C GLN A 279 0.96 19.35 -11.22
N GLY A 280 1.37 19.76 -10.02
CA GLY A 280 0.63 20.71 -9.18
C GLY A 280 -0.68 20.16 -8.62
N VAL A 281 -0.84 18.82 -8.54
CA VAL A 281 -2.08 18.19 -8.08
C VAL A 281 -1.95 17.48 -6.74
N LEU A 282 -0.74 17.38 -6.17
CA LEU A 282 -0.52 16.70 -4.90
C LEU A 282 -1.35 17.33 -3.76
N ASP A 283 -1.47 18.66 -3.73
CA ASP A 283 -2.23 19.40 -2.71
C ASP A 283 -3.77 19.35 -2.93
N ASN A 284 -4.21 18.63 -3.95
CA ASN A 284 -5.61 18.25 -4.16
C ASN A 284 -5.76 16.71 -4.23
N THR A 285 -4.83 15.95 -3.62
CA THR A 285 -4.83 14.48 -3.66
C THR A 285 -4.84 13.91 -2.25
N LEU A 286 -5.87 13.12 -1.95
CA LEU A 286 -5.88 12.22 -0.79
C LEU A 286 -4.96 11.04 -1.10
N VAL A 287 -3.91 10.86 -0.30
CA VAL A 287 -2.97 9.75 -0.45
C VAL A 287 -3.13 8.80 0.74
N ILE A 288 -3.33 7.53 0.45
CA ILE A 288 -3.46 6.45 1.44
C ILE A 288 -2.38 5.41 1.13
N PHE A 289 -1.52 5.10 2.11
CA PHE A 289 -0.64 3.95 2.07
C PHE A 289 -1.11 2.91 3.07
N THR A 290 -1.34 1.69 2.61
CA THR A 290 -1.69 0.52 3.43
C THR A 290 -1.36 -0.78 2.70
N THR A 291 -1.75 -1.94 3.26
CA THR A 291 -1.51 -3.27 2.69
C THR A 291 -2.69 -4.19 2.97
N ASP A 292 -2.73 -5.32 2.29
CA ASP A 292 -3.80 -6.31 2.43
C ASP A 292 -3.64 -7.22 3.66
N ASN A 293 -2.43 -7.43 4.15
CA ASN A 293 -2.16 -8.16 5.40
C ASN A 293 -0.74 -7.87 5.91
N GLY A 294 -0.52 -8.21 7.16
CA GLY A 294 0.81 -8.26 7.75
C GLY A 294 1.58 -9.51 7.33
N TYR A 295 2.64 -9.84 8.06
CA TYR A 295 3.52 -10.94 7.71
C TYR A 295 4.32 -11.43 8.92
N TYR A 296 4.45 -12.75 9.11
CA TYR A 296 5.36 -13.33 10.10
C TYR A 296 6.80 -13.30 9.59
N HIS A 297 7.69 -12.79 10.42
CA HIS A 297 9.14 -12.84 10.23
C HIS A 297 9.78 -13.88 11.16
N ALA A 298 9.29 -15.11 11.12
CA ALA A 298 9.63 -16.27 11.95
C ALA A 298 8.96 -16.34 13.33
N GLU A 299 8.20 -15.32 13.76
CA GLU A 299 7.48 -15.38 15.03
C GLU A 299 6.63 -16.66 15.13
N HIS A 300 6.59 -17.24 16.33
CA HIS A 300 5.85 -18.48 16.62
C HIS A 300 6.27 -19.68 15.74
N GLY A 301 7.44 -19.67 15.11
CA GLY A 301 7.84 -20.72 14.15
C GLY A 301 6.99 -20.73 12.88
N LEU A 302 6.43 -19.57 12.49
CA LEU A 302 5.56 -19.40 11.34
C LEU A 302 6.19 -18.44 10.31
N ALA A 303 5.69 -18.52 9.09
CA ALA A 303 5.91 -17.55 8.02
C ALA A 303 4.59 -17.24 7.32
N ASP A 304 4.59 -16.17 6.50
CA ASP A 304 3.40 -15.70 5.79
C ASP A 304 2.36 -15.01 6.70
N LYS A 305 1.09 -15.41 6.69
CA LYS A 305 -0.04 -14.74 7.32
C LYS A 305 -1.13 -15.75 7.72
N TRP A 306 -2.39 -15.41 7.58
CA TRP A 306 -3.63 -16.19 7.78
C TRP A 306 -4.15 -16.24 9.21
N TYR A 307 -3.31 -16.19 10.24
CA TYR A 307 -3.73 -16.36 11.63
C TYR A 307 -3.93 -15.00 12.32
N PRO A 308 -4.72 -14.96 13.42
CA PRO A 308 -5.14 -13.71 14.06
C PRO A 308 -4.08 -13.12 15.02
N HIS A 309 -2.80 -13.36 14.79
CA HIS A 309 -1.73 -12.70 15.53
C HIS A 309 -1.45 -11.30 14.94
N GLN A 310 -0.93 -10.41 15.77
CA GLN A 310 -0.67 -9.02 15.34
C GLN A 310 0.26 -8.93 14.13
N GLU A 311 1.24 -9.82 14.05
CA GLU A 311 2.17 -9.93 12.93
C GLU A 311 1.44 -10.10 11.58
N SER A 312 0.33 -10.80 11.60
CA SER A 312 -0.48 -11.15 10.42
C SER A 312 -1.58 -10.13 10.13
N ILE A 313 -2.27 -9.62 11.17
CA ILE A 313 -3.45 -8.76 10.98
C ILE A 313 -3.15 -7.26 11.10
N ARG A 314 -2.13 -6.87 11.87
CA ARG A 314 -1.79 -5.45 12.07
C ARG A 314 -0.94 -4.95 10.91
N VAL A 315 -1.41 -3.87 10.27
CA VAL A 315 -0.87 -3.35 9.02
C VAL A 315 -0.59 -1.86 9.12
N PRO A 316 0.36 -1.32 8.34
CA PRO A 316 0.55 0.11 8.29
C PRO A 316 -0.65 0.81 7.68
N LEU A 317 -0.95 2.00 8.19
CA LEU A 317 -1.87 2.94 7.56
C LEU A 317 -1.30 4.34 7.72
N ILE A 318 -1.06 5.01 6.59
CA ILE A 318 -0.68 6.42 6.51
C ILE A 318 -1.70 7.12 5.62
N ILE A 319 -2.26 8.23 6.10
CA ILE A 319 -3.20 9.05 5.34
C ILE A 319 -2.67 10.49 5.28
N ARG A 320 -2.44 10.99 4.07
CA ARG A 320 -2.22 12.40 3.78
C ARG A 320 -3.49 12.96 3.14
N ASP A 321 -4.28 13.66 3.93
CA ASP A 321 -5.44 14.40 3.45
C ASP A 321 -5.05 15.89 3.33
N PRO A 322 -5.12 16.50 2.14
CA PRO A 322 -4.74 17.91 1.97
C PRO A 322 -5.63 18.90 2.75
N ARG A 323 -6.78 18.45 3.24
CA ARG A 323 -7.69 19.23 4.10
C ARG A 323 -7.31 19.16 5.58
N MET A 324 -6.35 18.29 5.93
CA MET A 324 -5.89 18.12 7.31
C MET A 324 -5.20 19.40 7.80
N PRO A 325 -5.56 19.94 8.97
CA PRO A 325 -4.85 21.07 9.54
C PRO A 325 -3.36 20.78 9.74
N GLU A 326 -2.48 21.73 9.39
CA GLU A 326 -1.02 21.57 9.51
C GLU A 326 -0.55 21.08 10.89
N LYS A 327 -1.19 21.55 11.98
CA LYS A 327 -0.90 21.09 13.35
C LYS A 327 -1.12 19.58 13.58
N LYS A 328 -1.74 18.89 12.64
CA LYS A 328 -1.95 17.43 12.65
C LYS A 328 -0.95 16.67 11.77
N HIS A 329 -0.16 17.38 10.97
CA HIS A 329 0.87 16.75 10.16
C HIS A 329 1.92 16.09 11.06
N GLY A 330 2.40 14.92 10.68
CA GLY A 330 3.33 14.10 11.44
C GLY A 330 2.76 13.47 12.73
N SER A 331 1.45 13.63 12.98
CA SER A 331 0.83 13.05 14.16
C SER A 331 0.56 11.55 14.00
N THR A 332 0.43 10.86 15.14
CA THR A 332 -0.03 9.47 15.20
C THR A 332 -1.43 9.39 15.79
N ASN A 333 -2.25 8.50 15.25
CA ASN A 333 -3.51 8.08 15.85
C ASN A 333 -3.33 6.67 16.43
N ASN A 334 -3.62 6.49 17.71
CA ASN A 334 -3.49 5.23 18.42
C ASN A 334 -4.84 4.51 18.62
N ASP A 335 -5.92 5.05 18.07
CA ASP A 335 -7.22 4.39 18.11
C ASP A 335 -7.19 3.13 17.25
N PHE A 336 -7.96 2.12 17.67
CA PHE A 336 -8.15 0.91 16.89
C PHE A 336 -8.93 1.21 15.60
N THR A 337 -8.38 0.85 14.47
CA THR A 337 -8.99 1.05 13.14
C THR A 337 -8.97 -0.25 12.35
N LEU A 338 -9.91 -0.39 11.42
CA LEU A 338 -10.04 -1.57 10.58
C LEU A 338 -9.99 -1.19 9.10
N SER A 339 -9.22 -1.98 8.34
CA SER A 339 -9.19 -1.90 6.88
C SER A 339 -10.36 -2.71 6.29
N VAL A 340 -11.46 -2.03 6.00
CA VAL A 340 -12.66 -2.55 5.36
C VAL A 340 -13.09 -1.67 4.19
#